data_7bec05a5f6912efcc3b2a4fe0ef5e396
#
_entry.id   7bec05a5f6912efcc3b2a4fe0ef5e396
#
_cell.length_a   1.000
_cell.length_b   1.000
_cell.length_c   1.000
_cell.angle_alpha   90.00
_cell.angle_beta   90.00
_cell.angle_gamma   90.00
#
_symmetry.space_group_name_H-M   'P 1'
#
loop_
_entity.id
_entity.type
_entity.pdbx_description
1 polymer ?
#
loop_
_entity_poly.entity_id
_entity_poly.type
_entity_poly.pdbx_seq_one_letter_code
_entity_poly.pdbx_strand_id
1 'polypeptide(L)'
;MNAETIFEHRDPIRKPGWQKAAPWIVGVVVIGALLGYFGYRYSNTGHSTATPLLNKPADDRSAVPQTVKLTPGATVVARRFIETAVARKHLPDAYGIVTNAIKQGQSLAEWKTGNIAVIPYPVDSVKYAPMKIDFSYPKEAMIEIALLPKASANIKAQLFQMDLVKRGDKWLVNGWYPKSSAPVPNGSENNGAGS
;
A
#
# COMPACT_ATOMS: atom_id res chain seq x y z
N MET A 1 72.98 48.45 -37.02
CA MET A 1 72.80 47.02 -36.61
C MET A 1 71.36 46.84 -36.09
N ASN A 2 70.47 46.34 -36.94
CA ASN A 2 69.05 46.21 -36.65
C ASN A 2 68.80 44.79 -36.19
N ALA A 3 68.23 44.64 -34.97
CA ALA A 3 67.76 43.39 -34.48
C ALA A 3 66.26 43.30 -34.83
N GLU A 4 65.95 42.45 -35.80
CA GLU A 4 64.54 42.09 -36.12
C GLU A 4 64.01 41.13 -35.09
N THR A 5 62.95 41.55 -34.38
CA THR A 5 62.15 40.72 -33.46
C THR A 5 61.19 39.90 -34.30
N ILE A 6 61.41 38.59 -34.37
CA ILE A 6 60.50 37.61 -34.97
C ILE A 6 59.39 37.40 -34.00
N PHE A 7 58.20 37.92 -34.28
CA PHE A 7 56.96 37.55 -33.58
C PHE A 7 56.44 36.21 -34.11
N GLU A 8 56.67 35.18 -33.33
CA GLU A 8 56.11 33.86 -33.58
C GLU A 8 54.59 33.89 -33.34
N HIS A 9 53.85 33.88 -34.42
CA HIS A 9 52.36 33.82 -34.39
C HIS A 9 51.93 32.41 -33.98
N ARG A 10 51.64 32.23 -32.70
CA ARG A 10 51.00 30.99 -32.21
C ARG A 10 49.52 30.99 -32.58
N ASP A 11 49.15 30.14 -33.53
CA ASP A 11 47.77 29.85 -33.83
C ASP A 11 47.03 29.33 -32.59
N PRO A 12 45.83 29.83 -32.28
CA PRO A 12 45.02 29.31 -31.16
C PRO A 12 44.61 27.88 -31.47
N ILE A 13 44.97 26.95 -30.56
CA ILE A 13 44.63 25.55 -30.63
C ILE A 13 43.08 25.45 -30.72
N ARG A 14 42.57 25.10 -31.90
CA ARG A 14 41.15 24.77 -32.10
C ARG A 14 40.78 23.59 -31.21
N LYS A 15 40.04 23.85 -30.13
CA LYS A 15 39.43 22.80 -29.29
C LYS A 15 38.50 21.98 -30.17
N PRO A 16 38.63 20.64 -30.21
CA PRO A 16 37.77 19.81 -31.04
C PRO A 16 36.29 19.96 -30.54
N GLY A 17 35.37 20.12 -31.49
CA GLY A 17 33.95 20.40 -31.25
C GLY A 17 33.21 19.35 -30.43
N TRP A 18 33.88 18.29 -30.00
CA TRP A 18 33.36 17.21 -29.18
C TRP A 18 33.03 17.64 -27.75
N GLN A 19 33.68 18.67 -27.22
CA GLN A 19 33.40 19.16 -25.86
C GLN A 19 32.03 19.83 -25.71
N LYS A 20 31.37 20.22 -26.80
CA LYS A 20 30.01 20.78 -26.77
C LYS A 20 28.89 19.70 -26.78
N ALA A 21 29.21 18.48 -27.20
CA ALA A 21 28.27 17.38 -27.28
C ALA A 21 28.23 16.49 -26.01
N ALA A 22 29.25 16.58 -25.13
CA ALA A 22 29.41 15.77 -23.95
C ALA A 22 28.19 15.80 -22.99
N PRO A 23 27.59 16.97 -22.67
CA PRO A 23 26.44 16.98 -21.75
C PRO A 23 25.20 16.34 -22.35
N TRP A 24 25.03 16.35 -23.66
CA TRP A 24 23.86 15.74 -24.32
C TRP A 24 23.94 14.22 -24.35
N ILE A 25 25.13 13.67 -24.58
CA ILE A 25 25.37 12.22 -24.59
C ILE A 25 25.12 11.63 -23.20
N VAL A 26 25.56 12.31 -22.14
CA VAL A 26 25.30 11.88 -20.75
C VAL A 26 23.79 11.85 -20.46
N GLY A 27 23.06 12.87 -20.92
CA GLY A 27 21.60 12.91 -20.74
C GLY A 27 20.87 11.73 -21.42
N VAL A 28 21.25 11.39 -22.65
CA VAL A 28 20.65 10.27 -23.40
C VAL A 28 20.95 8.93 -22.73
N VAL A 29 22.18 8.72 -22.23
CA VAL A 29 22.55 7.48 -21.51
C VAL A 29 21.77 7.33 -20.21
N VAL A 30 21.59 8.40 -19.44
CA VAL A 30 20.81 8.36 -18.18
C VAL A 30 19.34 8.07 -18.45
N ILE A 31 18.75 8.70 -19.47
CA ILE A 31 17.35 8.44 -19.84
C ILE A 31 17.20 7.01 -20.35
N GLY A 32 18.12 6.50 -21.17
CA GLY A 32 18.11 5.12 -21.66
C GLY A 32 18.23 4.10 -20.51
N ALA A 33 19.09 4.36 -19.52
CA ALA A 33 19.25 3.52 -18.34
C ALA A 33 17.99 3.50 -17.45
N LEU A 34 17.35 4.66 -17.28
CA LEU A 34 16.09 4.76 -16.53
C LEU A 34 14.95 4.01 -17.24
N LEU A 35 14.79 4.20 -18.54
CA LEU A 35 13.77 3.49 -19.33
C LEU A 35 14.02 1.98 -19.33
N GLY A 36 15.28 1.54 -19.45
CA GLY A 36 15.67 0.14 -19.34
C GLY A 36 15.37 -0.45 -17.96
N TYR A 37 15.68 0.28 -16.89
CA TYR A 37 15.39 -0.14 -15.52
C TYR A 37 13.88 -0.23 -15.25
N PHE A 38 13.12 0.77 -15.67
CA PHE A 38 11.66 0.74 -15.54
C PHE A 38 11.04 -0.36 -16.41
N GLY A 39 11.51 -0.53 -17.64
CA GLY A 39 11.06 -1.61 -18.52
C GLY A 39 11.35 -2.99 -17.92
N TYR A 40 12.53 -3.21 -17.36
CA TYR A 40 12.90 -4.46 -16.68
C TYR A 40 12.04 -4.69 -15.41
N ARG A 41 11.80 -3.67 -14.62
CA ARG A 41 10.93 -3.76 -13.43
C ARG A 41 9.47 -4.04 -13.81
N TYR A 42 8.98 -3.44 -14.90
CA TYR A 42 7.59 -3.61 -15.34
C TYR A 42 7.35 -4.95 -16.05
N SER A 43 8.31 -5.43 -16.84
CA SER A 43 8.19 -6.73 -17.51
C SER A 43 8.41 -7.92 -16.56
N ASN A 44 9.02 -7.69 -15.40
CA ASN A 44 9.20 -8.73 -14.37
C ASN A 44 8.03 -8.83 -13.37
N THR A 45 6.99 -7.99 -13.51
CA THR A 45 5.68 -8.23 -12.92
C THR A 45 4.93 -9.16 -13.86
N GLY A 46 5.19 -10.47 -13.72
CA GLY A 46 4.67 -11.52 -14.59
C GLY A 46 3.15 -11.48 -14.76
N HIS A 47 2.71 -10.71 -15.73
CA HIS A 47 1.45 -10.97 -16.38
C HIS A 47 1.75 -12.06 -17.42
N SER A 48 1.73 -13.30 -16.97
CA SER A 48 1.54 -14.42 -17.88
C SER A 48 0.18 -14.24 -18.55
N THR A 49 0.19 -13.59 -19.70
CA THR A 49 -0.89 -13.77 -20.67
C THR A 49 -0.77 -15.18 -21.22
N ALA A 50 -1.03 -16.17 -20.36
CA ALA A 50 -1.32 -17.50 -20.82
C ALA A 50 -2.64 -17.41 -21.58
N THR A 51 -2.56 -17.44 -22.90
CA THR A 51 -3.70 -17.73 -23.76
C THR A 51 -4.39 -18.97 -23.18
N PRO A 52 -5.67 -18.91 -22.79
CA PRO A 52 -6.34 -20.10 -22.29
C PRO A 52 -6.37 -21.13 -23.41
N LEU A 53 -5.58 -22.21 -23.25
CA LEU A 53 -5.71 -23.38 -24.10
C LEU A 53 -7.07 -23.99 -23.80
N LEU A 54 -8.02 -23.80 -24.71
CA LEU A 54 -9.43 -24.12 -24.60
C LEU A 54 -9.74 -25.62 -24.43
N ASN A 55 -8.73 -26.48 -24.34
CA ASN A 55 -8.86 -27.95 -24.29
C ASN A 55 -7.99 -28.65 -23.23
N LYS A 56 -7.58 -27.97 -22.17
CA LYS A 56 -7.00 -28.66 -21.02
C LYS A 56 -8.13 -29.06 -20.08
N PRO A 57 -8.34 -30.35 -19.76
CA PRO A 57 -9.29 -30.73 -18.73
C PRO A 57 -9.02 -29.96 -17.46
N ALA A 58 -10.07 -29.53 -16.78
CA ALA A 58 -10.02 -28.68 -15.58
C ALA A 58 -9.53 -29.44 -14.33
N ASP A 59 -8.44 -30.23 -14.46
CA ASP A 59 -7.85 -30.99 -13.36
C ASP A 59 -6.72 -30.26 -12.64
N ASP A 60 -6.32 -29.08 -13.13
CA ASP A 60 -5.45 -28.20 -12.37
C ASP A 60 -6.30 -27.20 -11.60
N ARG A 61 -7.13 -27.70 -10.70
CA ARG A 61 -7.61 -26.90 -9.58
C ARG A 61 -6.35 -26.59 -8.77
N SER A 62 -5.68 -25.48 -9.11
CA SER A 62 -4.76 -24.81 -8.19
C SER A 62 -5.44 -24.85 -6.83
N ALA A 63 -4.88 -25.61 -5.89
CA ALA A 63 -5.55 -25.94 -4.65
C ALA A 63 -6.08 -24.61 -4.06
N VAL A 64 -7.40 -24.42 -4.09
CA VAL A 64 -8.03 -23.24 -3.48
C VAL A 64 -7.49 -23.24 -2.06
N PRO A 65 -6.81 -22.17 -1.62
CA PRO A 65 -6.21 -22.15 -0.30
C PRO A 65 -7.27 -22.54 0.73
N GLN A 66 -7.01 -23.62 1.47
CA GLN A 66 -7.97 -24.06 2.48
C GLN A 66 -8.05 -23.00 3.57
N THR A 67 -9.28 -22.58 3.86
CA THR A 67 -9.54 -21.68 5.00
C THR A 67 -9.19 -22.39 6.29
N VAL A 68 -8.50 -21.70 7.17
CA VAL A 68 -8.09 -22.18 8.49
C VAL A 68 -8.72 -21.33 9.58
N LYS A 69 -8.82 -21.86 10.79
CA LYS A 69 -9.25 -21.05 11.93
C LYS A 69 -8.27 -19.88 12.14
N LEU A 70 -8.80 -18.67 12.34
CA LEU A 70 -7.98 -17.50 12.65
C LEU A 70 -7.13 -17.77 13.89
N THR A 71 -5.82 -17.55 13.77
CA THR A 71 -4.89 -17.81 14.87
C THR A 71 -5.05 -16.76 15.98
N PRO A 72 -4.87 -17.14 17.27
CA PRO A 72 -4.91 -16.18 18.37
C PRO A 72 -3.97 -15.00 18.17
N GLY A 73 -2.79 -15.22 17.58
CA GLY A 73 -1.82 -14.16 17.29
C GLY A 73 -2.37 -13.09 16.34
N ALA A 74 -3.14 -13.46 15.33
CA ALA A 74 -3.79 -12.51 14.43
C ALA A 74 -4.82 -11.64 15.18
N THR A 75 -5.63 -12.26 16.03
CA THR A 75 -6.63 -11.55 16.85
C THR A 75 -5.97 -10.57 17.83
N VAL A 76 -4.86 -10.96 18.45
CA VAL A 76 -4.09 -10.09 19.36
C VAL A 76 -3.55 -8.88 18.62
N VAL A 77 -2.96 -9.06 17.44
CA VAL A 77 -2.44 -7.97 16.60
C VAL A 77 -3.56 -7.04 16.15
N ALA A 78 -4.69 -7.58 15.71
CA ALA A 78 -5.85 -6.78 15.30
C ALA A 78 -6.35 -5.89 16.45
N ARG A 79 -6.50 -6.45 17.64
CA ARG A 79 -6.93 -5.70 18.84
C ARG A 79 -5.92 -4.61 19.20
N ARG A 80 -4.63 -4.97 19.27
CA ARG A 80 -3.58 -3.99 19.59
C ARG A 80 -3.52 -2.84 18.59
N PHE A 81 -3.72 -3.12 17.31
CA PHE A 81 -3.78 -2.08 16.29
C PHE A 81 -4.93 -1.09 16.52
N ILE A 82 -6.11 -1.58 16.90
CA ILE A 82 -7.27 -0.73 17.23
C ILE A 82 -6.95 0.13 18.45
N GLU A 83 -6.42 -0.47 19.51
CA GLU A 83 -6.10 0.21 20.76
C GLU A 83 -4.99 1.24 20.63
N THR A 84 -4.15 1.14 19.59
CA THR A 84 -2.99 2.01 19.37
C THR A 84 -3.18 2.95 18.17
N ALA A 85 -3.04 2.45 16.95
CA ALA A 85 -3.07 3.25 15.73
C ALA A 85 -4.43 3.91 15.49
N VAL A 86 -5.52 3.15 15.61
CA VAL A 86 -6.89 3.65 15.40
C VAL A 86 -7.29 4.63 16.51
N ALA A 87 -6.95 4.31 17.76
CA ALA A 87 -7.19 5.18 18.92
C ALA A 87 -6.25 6.40 18.98
N ARG A 88 -5.23 6.46 18.14
CA ARG A 88 -4.14 7.47 18.22
C ARG A 88 -3.41 7.48 19.56
N LYS A 89 -3.25 6.30 20.16
CA LYS A 89 -2.55 6.10 21.43
C LYS A 89 -1.37 5.15 21.26
N HIS A 90 -0.30 5.36 22.01
CA HIS A 90 0.88 4.48 21.97
C HIS A 90 1.35 4.15 20.53
N LEU A 91 1.44 5.16 19.67
CA LEU A 91 1.78 5.01 18.26
C LEU A 91 3.09 4.25 17.98
N PRO A 92 4.15 4.35 18.82
CA PRO A 92 5.34 3.52 18.66
C PRO A 92 5.06 2.02 18.65
N ASP A 93 4.10 1.57 19.46
CA ASP A 93 3.72 0.16 19.55
C ASP A 93 3.03 -0.32 18.28
N ALA A 94 2.20 0.55 17.68
CA ALA A 94 1.55 0.28 16.41
C ALA A 94 2.55 0.14 15.26
N TYR A 95 3.63 0.91 15.26
CA TYR A 95 4.64 0.89 14.18
C TYR A 95 5.27 -0.50 13.98
N GLY A 96 5.45 -1.26 15.05
CA GLY A 96 6.02 -2.61 15.02
C GLY A 96 5.08 -3.70 14.49
N ILE A 97 3.77 -3.43 14.44
CA ILE A 97 2.76 -4.41 14.06
C ILE A 97 2.03 -4.09 12.74
N VAL A 98 2.52 -3.13 11.98
CA VAL A 98 2.00 -2.77 10.65
C VAL A 98 3.03 -3.00 9.56
N THR A 99 2.56 -3.26 8.33
CA THR A 99 3.41 -3.40 7.15
C THR A 99 3.86 -2.05 6.59
N ASN A 100 4.80 -2.07 5.65
CA ASN A 100 5.22 -0.88 4.91
C ASN A 100 4.08 -0.25 4.08
N ALA A 101 3.07 -1.03 3.71
CA ALA A 101 1.88 -0.52 3.01
C ALA A 101 1.13 0.51 3.88
N ILE A 102 0.94 0.22 5.17
CA ILE A 102 0.31 1.17 6.12
C ILE A 102 1.27 2.29 6.51
N LYS A 103 2.57 2.00 6.67
CA LYS A 103 3.58 3.02 7.00
C LYS A 103 3.77 4.07 5.92
N GLN A 104 3.52 3.74 4.64
CA GLN A 104 3.71 4.62 3.49
C GLN A 104 5.10 5.28 3.46
N GLY A 105 6.14 4.53 3.83
CA GLY A 105 7.52 5.01 3.86
C GLY A 105 7.88 5.87 5.08
N GLN A 106 6.93 6.16 5.97
CA GLN A 106 7.20 6.96 7.17
C GLN A 106 8.17 6.27 8.11
N SER A 107 9.09 7.06 8.66
CA SER A 107 9.95 6.66 9.77
C SER A 107 9.14 6.57 11.09
N LEU A 108 9.72 5.96 12.11
CA LEU A 108 9.09 5.92 13.44
C LEU A 108 8.88 7.33 14.02
N ALA A 109 9.78 8.27 13.72
CA ALA A 109 9.66 9.66 14.20
C ALA A 109 8.45 10.36 13.59
N GLU A 110 8.25 10.23 12.26
CA GLU A 110 7.09 10.76 11.56
C GLU A 110 5.80 10.07 12.01
N TRP A 111 5.82 8.74 12.17
CA TRP A 111 4.68 7.98 12.67
C TRP A 111 4.18 8.47 14.03
N LYS A 112 5.10 8.81 14.94
CA LYS A 112 4.78 9.34 16.28
C LYS A 112 4.03 10.66 16.27
N THR A 113 4.10 11.44 15.18
CA THR A 113 3.36 12.70 15.06
C THR A 113 1.84 12.48 14.98
N GLY A 114 1.40 11.25 14.66
CA GLY A 114 -0.01 10.92 14.48
C GLY A 114 -0.56 11.22 13.07
N ASN A 115 0.24 11.82 12.20
CA ASN A 115 -0.14 12.00 10.79
C ASN A 115 0.14 10.72 10.01
N ILE A 116 -0.67 9.71 10.21
CA ILE A 116 -0.51 8.35 9.65
C ILE A 116 -1.71 7.98 8.79
N ALA A 117 -1.49 7.10 7.80
CA ALA A 117 -2.51 6.63 6.86
C ALA A 117 -3.48 5.60 7.49
N VAL A 118 -3.92 5.86 8.71
CA VAL A 118 -4.90 5.05 9.43
C VAL A 118 -6.09 5.94 9.77
N ILE A 119 -7.28 5.55 9.39
CA ILE A 119 -8.50 6.28 9.75
C ILE A 119 -8.72 6.13 11.25
N PRO A 120 -8.74 7.25 12.01
CA PRO A 120 -8.92 7.20 13.44
C PRO A 120 -10.38 6.93 13.83
N TYR A 121 -10.58 6.35 15.01
CA TYR A 121 -11.87 6.24 15.66
C TYR A 121 -11.70 6.43 17.17
N PRO A 122 -12.61 7.12 17.87
CA PRO A 122 -12.51 7.36 19.30
C PRO A 122 -12.82 6.09 20.10
N VAL A 123 -11.83 5.23 20.24
CA VAL A 123 -11.95 3.88 20.82
C VAL A 123 -12.42 3.90 22.28
N ASP A 124 -12.11 4.95 23.05
CA ASP A 124 -12.60 5.11 24.44
C ASP A 124 -14.12 5.15 24.54
N SER A 125 -14.76 5.56 23.45
CA SER A 125 -16.22 5.61 23.34
C SER A 125 -16.82 4.31 22.81
N VAL A 126 -16.01 3.31 22.48
CA VAL A 126 -16.48 2.01 22.00
C VAL A 126 -16.95 1.17 23.18
N LYS A 127 -18.19 0.66 23.09
CA LYS A 127 -18.75 -0.31 24.02
C LYS A 127 -18.36 -1.74 23.63
N TYR A 128 -18.38 -2.02 22.33
CA TYR A 128 -18.18 -3.36 21.80
C TYR A 128 -17.58 -3.30 20.40
N ALA A 129 -16.66 -4.19 20.09
CA ALA A 129 -16.01 -4.29 18.79
C ALA A 129 -16.00 -5.76 18.30
N PRO A 130 -17.15 -6.28 17.83
CA PRO A 130 -17.21 -7.63 17.28
C PRO A 130 -16.39 -7.76 16.03
N MET A 131 -15.73 -8.91 15.89
CA MET A 131 -14.92 -9.26 14.73
C MET A 131 -15.58 -10.44 14.01
N LYS A 132 -15.82 -10.26 12.71
CA LYS A 132 -16.28 -11.31 11.81
C LYS A 132 -15.13 -11.66 10.87
N ILE A 133 -14.86 -12.94 10.69
CA ILE A 133 -13.84 -13.42 9.77
C ILE A 133 -14.48 -13.55 8.39
N ASP A 134 -13.96 -12.80 7.41
CA ASP A 134 -14.39 -12.96 6.02
C ASP A 134 -13.63 -14.12 5.37
N PHE A 135 -12.33 -14.19 5.56
CA PHE A 135 -11.53 -15.39 5.27
C PHE A 135 -10.29 -15.45 6.18
N SER A 136 -9.73 -16.66 6.32
CA SER A 136 -8.48 -16.88 7.04
C SER A 136 -7.69 -18.00 6.36
N TYR A 137 -6.48 -17.70 5.92
CA TYR A 137 -5.51 -18.62 5.36
C TYR A 137 -4.26 -18.68 6.24
N PRO A 138 -3.33 -19.61 6.01
CA PRO A 138 -2.14 -19.75 6.86
C PRO A 138 -1.26 -18.51 6.97
N LYS A 139 -1.27 -17.63 5.95
CA LYS A 139 -0.40 -16.45 5.89
C LYS A 139 -1.15 -15.13 5.72
N GLU A 140 -2.46 -15.15 5.56
CA GLU A 140 -3.28 -13.96 5.39
C GLU A 140 -4.68 -14.17 5.95
N ALA A 141 -5.30 -13.11 6.42
CA ALA A 141 -6.68 -13.12 6.87
C ALA A 141 -7.32 -11.75 6.63
N MET A 142 -8.60 -11.77 6.40
CA MET A 142 -9.44 -10.58 6.31
C MET A 142 -10.52 -10.67 7.37
N ILE A 143 -10.64 -9.62 8.17
CA ILE A 143 -11.63 -9.53 9.23
C ILE A 143 -12.42 -8.23 9.10
N GLU A 144 -13.70 -8.33 9.37
CA GLU A 144 -14.61 -7.20 9.48
C GLU A 144 -14.79 -6.86 10.97
N ILE A 145 -14.69 -5.57 11.29
CA ILE A 145 -14.75 -5.08 12.67
C ILE A 145 -15.79 -3.99 12.75
N ALA A 146 -16.82 -4.18 13.59
CA ALA A 146 -17.82 -3.17 13.87
C ALA A 146 -17.45 -2.41 15.15
N LEU A 147 -17.13 -1.13 15.06
CA LEU A 147 -16.88 -0.28 16.20
C LEU A 147 -18.22 0.32 16.66
N LEU A 148 -18.79 -0.25 17.72
CA LEU A 148 -20.07 0.13 18.27
C LEU A 148 -19.86 1.08 19.47
N PRO A 149 -20.26 2.36 19.37
CA PRO A 149 -20.09 3.31 20.44
C PRO A 149 -21.02 3.07 21.62
N LYS A 150 -20.65 3.62 22.76
CA LYS A 150 -21.56 3.74 23.93
C LYS A 150 -22.74 4.62 23.58
N ALA A 151 -23.91 4.34 24.15
CA ALA A 151 -25.12 5.15 23.91
C ALA A 151 -24.96 6.63 24.28
N SER A 152 -24.10 6.94 25.25
CA SER A 152 -23.76 8.31 25.66
C SER A 152 -22.82 9.05 24.71
N ALA A 153 -22.19 8.35 23.77
CA ALA A 153 -21.27 8.94 22.82
C ALA A 153 -22.06 9.42 21.58
N ASN A 154 -21.95 10.68 21.24
CA ASN A 154 -22.57 11.23 20.04
C ASN A 154 -21.72 10.90 18.79
N ILE A 155 -21.51 9.59 18.54
CA ILE A 155 -20.67 9.05 17.49
C ILE A 155 -21.45 7.93 16.81
N LYS A 156 -21.34 7.85 15.47
CA LYS A 156 -21.98 6.77 14.71
C LYS A 156 -21.16 5.47 14.78
N ALA A 157 -21.83 4.34 14.86
CA ALA A 157 -21.22 3.03 14.64
C ALA A 157 -20.58 3.00 13.26
N GLN A 158 -19.39 2.38 13.17
CA GLN A 158 -18.67 2.28 11.92
C GLN A 158 -18.13 0.88 11.72
N LEU A 159 -18.20 0.41 10.48
CA LEU A 159 -17.70 -0.88 10.05
C LEU A 159 -16.38 -0.69 9.33
N PHE A 160 -15.38 -1.49 9.69
CA PHE A 160 -14.08 -1.50 9.07
C PHE A 160 -13.70 -2.89 8.60
N GLN A 161 -12.91 -2.95 7.56
CA GLN A 161 -12.22 -4.13 7.09
C GLN A 161 -10.74 -4.01 7.43
N MET A 162 -10.18 -5.08 7.99
CA MET A 162 -8.76 -5.19 8.32
C MET A 162 -8.15 -6.36 7.59
N ASP A 163 -7.07 -6.09 6.86
CA ASP A 163 -6.25 -7.11 6.23
C ASP A 163 -5.06 -7.44 7.12
N LEU A 164 -4.84 -8.71 7.36
CA LEU A 164 -3.75 -9.24 8.15
C LEU A 164 -2.87 -10.14 7.29
N VAL A 165 -1.56 -9.99 7.42
CA VAL A 165 -0.57 -10.85 6.75
C VAL A 165 0.44 -11.39 7.75
N LYS A 166 0.85 -12.64 7.55
CA LYS A 166 1.90 -13.28 8.35
C LYS A 166 3.25 -13.14 7.65
N ARG A 167 4.23 -12.56 8.32
CA ARG A 167 5.63 -12.45 7.85
C ARG A 167 6.54 -13.17 8.84
N GLY A 168 7.15 -14.28 8.41
CA GLY A 168 7.78 -15.20 9.34
C GLY A 168 6.75 -15.71 10.35
N ASP A 169 7.04 -15.55 11.64
CA ASP A 169 6.13 -15.95 12.72
C ASP A 169 5.23 -14.84 13.24
N LYS A 170 5.32 -13.63 12.68
CA LYS A 170 4.58 -12.47 13.17
C LYS A 170 3.43 -12.13 12.25
N TRP A 171 2.25 -11.88 12.83
CA TRP A 171 1.14 -11.25 12.16
C TRP A 171 1.33 -9.73 12.14
N LEU A 172 0.96 -9.09 11.02
CA LEU A 172 1.03 -7.66 10.81
C LEU A 172 -0.27 -7.18 10.16
N VAL A 173 -0.70 -5.97 10.49
CA VAL A 173 -1.81 -5.31 9.80
C VAL A 173 -1.28 -4.74 8.48
N ASN A 174 -1.94 -5.11 7.39
CA ASN A 174 -1.58 -4.72 6.02
C ASN A 174 -2.56 -3.74 5.40
N GLY A 175 -3.80 -3.68 5.89
CA GLY A 175 -4.84 -2.78 5.42
C GLY A 175 -5.84 -2.43 6.51
N TRP A 176 -6.40 -1.21 6.46
CA TRP A 176 -7.44 -0.71 7.33
C TRP A 176 -8.36 0.21 6.55
N TYR A 177 -9.58 -0.23 6.26
CA TYR A 177 -10.49 0.45 5.35
C TYR A 177 -11.88 0.59 5.97
N PRO A 178 -12.54 1.75 5.82
CA PRO A 178 -13.94 1.86 6.17
C PRO A 178 -14.75 1.02 5.16
N LYS A 179 -15.68 0.22 5.69
CA LYS A 179 -16.64 -0.53 4.87
C LYS A 179 -17.93 0.29 4.83
N SER A 180 -18.22 0.92 3.70
CA SER A 180 -19.55 1.50 3.48
C SER A 180 -20.52 0.35 3.24
N SER A 181 -21.63 0.31 3.98
CA SER A 181 -22.76 -0.54 3.59
C SER A 181 -23.20 -0.12 2.19
N ALA A 182 -23.31 -1.09 1.27
CA ALA A 182 -23.95 -0.80 0.00
C ALA A 182 -25.33 -0.17 0.30
N PRO A 183 -25.71 0.92 -0.38
CA PRO A 183 -27.04 1.46 -0.22
C PRO A 183 -28.03 0.35 -0.54
N VAL A 184 -28.84 -0.03 0.45
CA VAL A 184 -29.98 -0.92 0.18
C VAL A 184 -30.89 -0.12 -0.74
N PRO A 185 -31.22 -0.61 -1.94
CA PRO A 185 -32.22 0.04 -2.77
C PRO A 185 -33.48 0.14 -1.91
N ASN A 186 -33.94 1.33 -1.62
CA ASN A 186 -35.24 1.50 -0.98
C ASN A 186 -36.22 0.79 -1.91
N GLY A 187 -36.78 -0.32 -1.41
CA GLY A 187 -37.86 -0.97 -2.11
C GLY A 187 -38.87 0.12 -2.41
N SER A 188 -39.10 0.39 -3.68
CA SER A 188 -40.13 1.32 -4.13
C SER A 188 -41.39 0.98 -3.36
N GLU A 189 -41.82 1.88 -2.49
CA GLU A 189 -43.17 1.90 -2.00
C GLU A 189 -44.07 1.92 -3.23
N ASN A 190 -44.53 0.76 -3.58
CA ASN A 190 -45.55 0.59 -4.61
C ASN A 190 -46.86 1.07 -3.99
N ASN A 191 -47.03 2.39 -3.87
CA ASN A 191 -48.30 3.00 -3.60
C ASN A 191 -49.21 2.76 -4.80
N GLY A 192 -49.71 1.52 -4.86
CA GLY A 192 -50.87 1.17 -5.67
C GLY A 192 -52.07 1.96 -5.18
N ALA A 193 -52.24 3.18 -5.69
CA ALA A 193 -53.51 3.85 -5.63
C ALA A 193 -54.49 3.06 -6.49
N GLY A 194 -55.25 2.18 -5.86
CA GLY A 194 -56.48 1.61 -6.42
C GLY A 194 -57.60 2.56 -6.16
N SER A 195 -58.16 3.11 -7.18
CA SER A 195 -59.50 3.68 -7.24
C SER A 195 -60.40 2.77 -8.01
#